data_4d05663413ed8eaa3b7027cdd87f320d
#
_entry.id   4d05663413ed8eaa3b7027cdd87f320d
#
_cell.length_a   1.000
_cell.length_b   1.000
_cell.length_c   1.000
_cell.angle_alpha   90.00
_cell.angle_beta   90.00
_cell.angle_gamma   90.00
#
_symmetry.space_group_name_H-M   'P 1'
#
loop_
_entity.id
_entity.type
_entity.pdbx_description
1 polymer ?
#
loop_
_entity_poly.entity_id
_entity_poly.type
_entity_poly.pdbx_seq_one_letter_code
_entity_poly.pdbx_strand_id
1 'polypeptide(L)'
;MKTKIITLIVFTLMIACVLVSAPLSETPIASTETAIALPVDTNTPAASIEDGPTLANCPMFPANNFWNARVDSLPTHPMSDLWVDSIGRGESFHMDFGSGTWDGGPIGIPYNILSGSTVNKYTLDFYYPGESDAGPYPIPNNPQIEYGSDHHILVLETDTCTLYEIYDASFDNGIWNGGSGAIWDLNSNALRPETWTSADAAGLPILPALARYDEILSGEIKHALRFTVEETAGYIWPARHLTSDPQDEVPPMGARFRLKADYEISGFPSEMQVILRAMKTYGIVLADNGSNWFVSGAPDEHWDNDMLHLLDVLSGDDFEAVDTSLLMVDLNSGETK
;
A
#
# COMPACT_ATOMS: atom_id res chain seq x y z
N MET A 1 -5.65 -18.14 -59.11
CA MET A 1 -4.26 -17.94 -59.51
C MET A 1 -3.34 -18.38 -58.38
N LYS A 2 -2.41 -19.24 -58.71
CA LYS A 2 -1.52 -19.95 -57.78
C LYS A 2 -0.41 -19.05 -57.28
N THR A 3 -0.13 -19.02 -55.96
CA THR A 3 1.11 -18.45 -55.48
C THR A 3 1.81 -19.45 -54.54
N LYS A 4 3.07 -19.63 -54.81
CA LYS A 4 3.94 -20.69 -54.31
C LYS A 4 4.53 -20.39 -52.94
N ILE A 5 4.55 -21.41 -52.11
CA ILE A 5 5.35 -21.49 -50.86
C ILE A 5 6.78 -21.79 -51.22
N ILE A 6 7.74 -21.04 -50.65
CA ILE A 6 9.18 -21.34 -50.67
C ILE A 6 9.63 -21.60 -49.23
N THR A 7 9.97 -22.87 -48.97
CA THR A 7 10.58 -23.32 -47.70
C THR A 7 12.09 -23.22 -47.85
N LEU A 8 12.76 -22.53 -46.94
CA LEU A 8 14.20 -22.45 -46.87
C LEU A 8 14.68 -23.26 -45.64
N ILE A 9 15.40 -24.34 -45.90
CA ILE A 9 16.05 -25.20 -44.88
C ILE A 9 17.48 -24.72 -44.75
N VAL A 10 17.89 -24.34 -43.53
CA VAL A 10 19.28 -24.03 -43.18
C VAL A 10 19.84 -25.17 -42.32
N PHE A 11 20.85 -25.81 -42.85
CA PHE A 11 21.65 -26.84 -42.16
C PHE A 11 22.74 -26.15 -41.33
N THR A 12 22.80 -26.41 -40.03
CA THR A 12 23.90 -25.94 -39.19
C THR A 12 24.84 -27.12 -38.85
N LEU A 13 26.08 -26.99 -39.22
CA LEU A 13 27.15 -27.95 -39.01
C LEU A 13 27.76 -27.76 -37.62
N MET A 14 27.77 -28.81 -36.80
CA MET A 14 28.53 -28.84 -35.52
C MET A 14 29.97 -29.29 -35.78
N ILE A 15 30.91 -28.47 -35.31
CA ILE A 15 32.33 -28.87 -35.20
C ILE A 15 32.66 -28.94 -33.70
N ALA A 16 32.96 -30.14 -33.24
CA ALA A 16 33.49 -30.41 -31.91
C ALA A 16 35.02 -30.33 -31.92
N CYS A 17 35.59 -29.42 -31.14
CA CYS A 17 37.04 -29.42 -30.83
C CYS A 17 37.24 -29.96 -29.42
N VAL A 18 37.92 -31.11 -29.34
CA VAL A 18 38.41 -31.69 -28.09
C VAL A 18 39.82 -31.17 -27.86
N LEU A 19 40.05 -30.45 -26.75
CA LEU A 19 41.38 -30.11 -26.25
C LEU A 19 41.63 -30.88 -24.96
N VAL A 20 42.63 -31.74 -25.02
CA VAL A 20 43.22 -32.48 -23.90
C VAL A 20 44.26 -31.57 -23.26
N SER A 21 44.13 -31.27 -21.97
CA SER A 21 45.16 -30.59 -21.17
C SER A 21 45.62 -31.49 -20.03
N ALA A 22 46.92 -31.71 -19.94
CA ALA A 22 47.58 -32.47 -18.87
C ALA A 22 47.73 -31.62 -17.59
N PRO A 23 47.79 -32.24 -16.39
CA PRO A 23 47.90 -31.51 -15.14
C PRO A 23 49.36 -31.13 -14.82
N LEU A 24 49.59 -29.86 -14.47
CA LEU A 24 50.81 -29.40 -13.83
C LEU A 24 50.65 -29.51 -12.30
N SER A 25 51.64 -30.19 -11.69
CA SER A 25 51.77 -30.32 -10.24
C SER A 25 52.43 -29.05 -9.68
N GLU A 26 51.72 -28.32 -8.82
CA GLU A 26 52.32 -27.26 -8.01
C GLU A 26 52.32 -27.65 -6.53
N THR A 27 53.46 -27.55 -5.92
CA THR A 27 53.72 -27.73 -4.47
C THR A 27 53.24 -26.50 -3.68
N PRO A 28 52.62 -26.66 -2.52
CA PRO A 28 52.14 -25.52 -1.72
C PRO A 28 53.29 -24.89 -0.92
N ILE A 29 53.48 -23.59 -1.10
CA ILE A 29 54.30 -22.76 -0.20
C ILE A 29 53.38 -22.31 0.95
N ALA A 30 53.69 -22.75 2.15
CA ALA A 30 53.00 -22.28 3.37
C ALA A 30 53.50 -20.87 3.73
N SER A 31 52.67 -19.87 3.56
CA SER A 31 52.84 -18.55 4.16
C SER A 31 51.96 -18.46 5.40
N THR A 32 52.58 -18.35 6.56
CA THR A 32 51.96 -18.06 7.86
C THR A 32 51.71 -16.57 7.92
N GLU A 33 50.52 -16.15 7.58
CA GLU A 33 50.00 -14.79 7.86
C GLU A 33 49.30 -14.81 9.22
N THR A 34 49.92 -14.14 10.18
CA THR A 34 49.31 -13.91 11.52
C THR A 34 48.25 -12.84 11.38
N ALA A 35 46.98 -13.25 11.32
CA ALA A 35 45.87 -12.35 11.35
C ALA A 35 45.73 -11.70 12.74
N ILE A 36 46.04 -10.42 12.82
CA ILE A 36 45.71 -9.59 14.00
C ILE A 36 44.19 -9.36 13.99
N ALA A 37 43.46 -10.05 14.85
CA ALA A 37 42.06 -9.79 15.08
C ALA A 37 41.91 -8.44 15.77
N LEU A 38 41.32 -7.46 15.06
CA LEU A 38 40.85 -6.23 15.66
C LEU A 38 39.64 -6.57 16.56
N PRO A 39 39.51 -5.93 17.74
CA PRO A 39 38.37 -6.16 18.61
C PRO A 39 37.11 -5.72 17.87
N VAL A 40 36.18 -6.64 17.66
CA VAL A 40 34.80 -6.34 17.24
C VAL A 40 34.12 -5.66 18.41
N ASP A 41 33.81 -4.40 18.25
CA ASP A 41 33.03 -3.63 19.21
C ASP A 41 31.58 -4.17 19.18
N THR A 42 31.23 -5.03 20.14
CA THR A 42 29.94 -5.72 20.23
C THR A 42 28.86 -4.88 20.90
N ASN A 43 29.03 -3.55 20.95
CA ASN A 43 28.06 -2.62 21.52
C ASN A 43 27.41 -1.70 20.49
N THR A 44 27.06 -2.21 19.31
CA THR A 44 25.99 -1.56 18.54
C THR A 44 24.70 -2.07 19.16
N PRO A 45 23.86 -1.19 19.76
CA PRO A 45 22.51 -1.60 20.15
C PRO A 45 21.84 -2.13 18.88
N ALA A 46 21.30 -3.35 18.94
CA ALA A 46 20.37 -3.78 17.93
C ALA A 46 19.29 -2.69 17.86
N ALA A 47 19.07 -2.12 16.66
CA ALA A 47 17.98 -1.20 16.46
C ALA A 47 16.74 -1.91 17.00
N SER A 48 16.09 -1.30 18.01
CA SER A 48 14.80 -1.79 18.47
C SER A 48 13.90 -1.79 17.24
N ILE A 49 13.38 -2.95 16.87
CA ILE A 49 12.27 -3.02 15.92
C ILE A 49 11.16 -2.25 16.61
N GLU A 50 10.89 -1.02 16.17
CA GLU A 50 9.76 -0.27 16.70
C GLU A 50 8.52 -1.10 16.41
N ASP A 51 7.66 -1.29 17.41
CA ASP A 51 6.40 -1.99 17.21
C ASP A 51 5.58 -1.23 16.17
N GLY A 52 5.14 -1.93 15.12
CA GLY A 52 4.29 -1.38 14.07
C GLY A 52 2.94 -0.89 14.61
N PRO A 53 2.13 -0.22 13.79
CA PRO A 53 0.79 0.22 14.18
C PRO A 53 -0.11 -0.98 14.49
N THR A 54 -1.03 -0.79 15.45
CA THR A 54 -1.96 -1.83 15.88
C THR A 54 -3.40 -1.29 15.92
N LEU A 55 -4.37 -2.17 15.76
CA LEU A 55 -5.78 -1.90 16.01
C LEU A 55 -6.42 -3.10 16.69
N ALA A 56 -7.10 -2.91 17.83
CA ALA A 56 -7.76 -3.96 18.61
C ALA A 56 -6.83 -5.16 18.92
N ASN A 57 -5.58 -4.89 19.26
CA ASN A 57 -4.48 -5.84 19.51
C ASN A 57 -3.98 -6.64 18.28
N CYS A 58 -4.45 -6.33 17.07
CA CYS A 58 -3.89 -6.86 15.84
C CYS A 58 -2.85 -5.90 15.26
N PRO A 59 -1.73 -6.41 14.71
CA PRO A 59 -0.83 -5.56 13.93
C PRO A 59 -1.55 -5.08 12.67
N MET A 60 -1.24 -3.85 12.24
CA MET A 60 -1.59 -3.37 10.90
C MET A 60 -0.40 -3.68 9.98
N PHE A 61 -0.24 -4.97 9.71
CA PHE A 61 0.91 -5.63 9.10
C PHE A 61 2.18 -5.66 9.97
N PRO A 62 3.19 -6.48 9.62
CA PRO A 62 4.49 -6.48 10.27
C PRO A 62 5.17 -5.10 10.22
N ALA A 63 6.00 -4.79 11.21
CA ALA A 63 6.69 -3.50 11.30
C ALA A 63 7.53 -3.17 10.04
N ASN A 64 8.04 -4.18 9.35
CA ASN A 64 8.78 -4.06 8.10
C ASN A 64 7.89 -4.13 6.84
N ASN A 65 6.58 -3.90 6.97
CA ASN A 65 5.69 -3.78 5.81
C ASN A 65 5.86 -2.41 5.14
N PHE A 66 5.63 -2.34 3.83
CA PHE A 66 5.75 -1.09 3.06
C PHE A 66 4.86 0.04 3.60
N TRP A 67 3.68 -0.27 4.16
CA TRP A 67 2.83 0.73 4.81
C TRP A 67 3.54 1.40 5.98
N ASN A 68 4.31 0.63 6.76
CA ASN A 68 4.98 1.05 7.99
C ASN A 68 6.40 1.57 7.72
N ALA A 69 6.89 1.46 6.49
CA ALA A 69 8.25 1.87 6.12
C ALA A 69 8.39 3.39 6.03
N ARG A 70 9.44 3.92 6.66
CA ARG A 70 9.78 5.35 6.56
C ARG A 70 10.30 5.70 5.17
N VAL A 71 9.88 6.88 4.68
CA VAL A 71 10.27 7.39 3.35
C VAL A 71 10.93 8.77 3.42
N ASP A 72 11.05 9.34 4.61
CA ASP A 72 11.60 10.69 4.83
C ASP A 72 13.05 10.87 4.37
N SER A 73 13.81 9.78 4.22
CA SER A 73 15.20 9.79 3.73
C SER A 73 15.37 9.24 2.30
N LEU A 74 14.29 8.78 1.66
CA LEU A 74 14.37 8.26 0.29
C LEU A 74 14.62 9.40 -0.71
N PRO A 75 15.28 9.11 -1.85
CA PRO A 75 15.40 10.11 -2.92
C PRO A 75 14.05 10.42 -3.55
N THR A 76 13.90 11.64 -4.04
CA THR A 76 12.78 12.04 -4.88
C THR A 76 12.76 11.20 -6.17
N HIS A 77 11.58 10.75 -6.57
CA HIS A 77 11.41 9.97 -7.80
C HIS A 77 11.67 10.87 -9.03
N PRO A 78 12.37 10.38 -10.08
CA PRO A 78 12.66 11.19 -11.27
C PRO A 78 11.42 11.77 -11.97
N MET A 79 10.27 11.10 -11.86
CA MET A 79 9.00 11.54 -12.45
C MET A 79 8.16 12.41 -11.51
N SER A 80 8.67 12.76 -10.32
CA SER A 80 7.91 13.45 -9.27
C SER A 80 7.20 14.70 -9.78
N ASP A 81 7.92 15.59 -10.48
CA ASP A 81 7.33 16.83 -10.99
C ASP A 81 6.22 16.58 -12.01
N LEU A 82 6.40 15.60 -12.91
CA LEU A 82 5.39 15.26 -13.92
C LEU A 82 4.13 14.67 -13.27
N TRP A 83 4.31 13.79 -12.29
CA TRP A 83 3.17 13.20 -11.57
C TRP A 83 2.40 14.23 -10.75
N VAL A 84 3.11 15.12 -10.04
CA VAL A 84 2.48 16.22 -9.29
C VAL A 84 1.74 17.18 -10.24
N ASP A 85 2.31 17.49 -11.41
CA ASP A 85 1.66 18.33 -12.42
C ASP A 85 0.40 17.65 -12.98
N SER A 86 0.46 16.34 -13.25
CA SER A 86 -0.66 15.54 -13.76
C SER A 86 -1.83 15.48 -12.77
N ILE A 87 -1.55 15.31 -11.47
CA ILE A 87 -2.57 15.29 -10.42
C ILE A 87 -3.18 16.68 -10.21
N GLY A 88 -2.43 17.74 -10.48
CA GLY A 88 -2.81 19.12 -10.21
C GLY A 88 -1.96 19.74 -9.11
N ARG A 89 -0.84 20.34 -9.50
CA ARG A 89 0.15 20.94 -8.59
C ARG A 89 -0.44 21.98 -7.64
N GLY A 90 -1.37 22.79 -8.12
CA GLY A 90 -2.03 23.84 -7.34
C GLY A 90 -3.37 23.45 -6.73
N GLU A 91 -3.78 22.19 -6.86
CA GLU A 91 -5.02 21.70 -6.25
C GLU A 91 -4.83 21.43 -4.77
N SER A 92 -5.85 21.74 -3.97
CA SER A 92 -5.85 21.57 -2.52
C SER A 92 -6.02 20.11 -2.12
N PHE A 93 -5.40 19.73 -1.03
CA PHE A 93 -5.70 18.49 -0.34
C PHE A 93 -7.09 18.56 0.31
N HIS A 94 -7.68 17.38 0.47
CA HIS A 94 -8.90 17.21 1.23
C HIS A 94 -8.80 15.98 2.12
N MET A 95 -9.09 16.17 3.43
CA MET A 95 -9.22 15.05 4.37
C MET A 95 -10.63 14.49 4.22
N ASP A 96 -10.76 13.39 3.46
CA ASP A 96 -12.04 12.78 3.13
C ASP A 96 -12.55 11.86 4.25
N PHE A 97 -12.55 12.40 5.46
CA PHE A 97 -13.04 11.78 6.68
C PHE A 97 -13.37 12.84 7.74
N GLY A 98 -14.17 12.47 8.73
CA GLY A 98 -14.54 13.43 9.76
C GLY A 98 -15.58 12.90 10.73
N SER A 99 -16.19 13.81 11.48
CA SER A 99 -17.32 13.57 12.38
C SER A 99 -18.65 13.91 11.70
N GLY A 100 -19.72 13.27 12.20
CA GLY A 100 -21.07 13.52 11.73
C GLY A 100 -21.38 12.89 10.38
N THR A 101 -22.18 13.60 9.57
CA THR A 101 -22.65 13.07 8.28
C THR A 101 -22.53 14.11 7.18
N TRP A 102 -22.25 13.66 5.98
CA TRP A 102 -22.31 14.42 4.74
C TRP A 102 -23.31 13.74 3.78
N ASP A 103 -24.18 14.49 3.17
CA ASP A 103 -25.20 14.01 2.22
C ASP A 103 -26.07 12.83 2.74
N GLY A 104 -26.10 12.62 4.06
CA GLY A 104 -26.94 11.61 4.70
C GLY A 104 -26.20 10.42 5.32
N GLY A 105 -24.88 10.31 5.16
CA GLY A 105 -24.08 9.24 5.74
C GLY A 105 -22.79 9.69 6.41
N PRO A 106 -22.09 8.78 7.13
CA PRO A 106 -20.81 9.07 7.76
C PRO A 106 -19.77 9.55 6.77
N ILE A 107 -18.84 10.40 7.23
CA ILE A 107 -17.74 10.94 6.41
C ILE A 107 -16.51 10.06 6.58
N GLY A 108 -16.11 9.35 5.52
CA GLY A 108 -14.96 8.45 5.51
C GLY A 108 -15.34 6.97 5.43
N ILE A 109 -14.34 6.09 5.47
CA ILE A 109 -14.49 4.64 5.28
C ILE A 109 -14.57 3.96 6.66
N PRO A 110 -15.75 3.51 7.10
CA PRO A 110 -15.92 2.86 8.40
C PRO A 110 -15.39 1.44 8.38
N TYR A 111 -15.10 0.91 9.56
CA TYR A 111 -14.69 -0.48 9.72
C TYR A 111 -15.43 -1.18 10.85
N ASN A 112 -15.47 -2.50 10.79
CA ASN A 112 -16.12 -3.37 11.78
C ASN A 112 -15.05 -4.22 12.47
N ILE A 113 -15.10 -4.27 13.82
CA ILE A 113 -14.22 -5.15 14.60
C ILE A 113 -15.04 -6.32 15.11
N LEU A 114 -14.60 -7.52 14.83
CA LEU A 114 -15.23 -8.76 15.27
C LEU A 114 -14.26 -9.56 16.15
N SER A 115 -14.81 -10.11 17.26
CA SER A 115 -14.12 -11.08 18.11
C SER A 115 -15.03 -12.27 18.36
N GLY A 116 -14.47 -13.49 18.35
CA GLY A 116 -15.21 -14.72 18.62
C GLY A 116 -15.89 -15.33 17.37
N SER A 117 -16.07 -16.64 17.43
CA SER A 117 -16.47 -17.50 16.32
C SER A 117 -17.96 -17.47 15.94
N THR A 118 -18.74 -16.52 16.47
CA THR A 118 -20.22 -16.55 16.36
C THR A 118 -20.79 -15.68 15.24
N VAL A 119 -19.95 -15.09 14.41
CA VAL A 119 -20.42 -14.24 13.30
C VAL A 119 -20.76 -15.10 12.08
N ASN A 120 -21.86 -14.75 11.43
CA ASN A 120 -22.23 -15.40 10.18
C ASN A 120 -21.17 -15.11 9.11
N LYS A 121 -20.73 -16.16 8.42
CA LYS A 121 -19.83 -16.06 7.28
C LYS A 121 -20.62 -16.31 6.00
N TYR A 122 -20.41 -15.46 5.01
CA TYR A 122 -21.13 -15.46 3.74
C TYR A 122 -20.17 -15.70 2.58
N THR A 123 -20.59 -16.48 1.62
CA THR A 123 -20.01 -16.48 0.28
C THR A 123 -20.70 -15.38 -0.51
N LEU A 124 -19.94 -14.50 -1.12
CA LEU A 124 -20.47 -13.40 -1.93
C LEU A 124 -20.49 -13.77 -3.40
N ASP A 125 -21.44 -13.16 -4.11
CA ASP A 125 -21.43 -13.14 -5.58
C ASP A 125 -20.66 -11.88 -6.03
N PHE A 126 -19.47 -12.06 -6.59
CA PHE A 126 -18.60 -10.97 -7.00
C PHE A 126 -18.73 -10.64 -8.48
N TYR A 127 -18.68 -9.35 -8.81
CA TYR A 127 -18.61 -8.90 -10.20
C TYR A 127 -17.25 -9.27 -10.84
N TYR A 128 -16.15 -9.21 -10.04
CA TYR A 128 -14.79 -9.61 -10.44
C TYR A 128 -14.33 -10.90 -9.73
N PRO A 129 -14.98 -12.07 -9.99
CA PRO A 129 -14.70 -13.28 -9.20
C PRO A 129 -13.30 -13.85 -9.46
N GLY A 130 -12.69 -13.54 -10.62
CA GLY A 130 -11.34 -14.00 -10.97
C GLY A 130 -10.21 -13.25 -10.24
N GLU A 131 -10.55 -12.13 -9.58
CA GLU A 131 -9.62 -11.28 -8.87
C GLU A 131 -10.04 -11.08 -7.40
N SER A 132 -10.98 -11.88 -6.92
CA SER A 132 -11.51 -11.84 -5.57
C SER A 132 -11.20 -13.13 -4.80
N ASP A 133 -10.92 -12.99 -3.51
CA ASP A 133 -10.83 -14.13 -2.62
C ASP A 133 -12.21 -14.74 -2.40
N ALA A 134 -12.34 -16.06 -2.58
CA ALA A 134 -13.65 -16.72 -2.56
C ALA A 134 -14.39 -16.65 -1.20
N GLY A 135 -13.72 -16.24 -0.13
CA GLY A 135 -14.30 -16.20 1.20
C GLY A 135 -14.28 -17.53 1.95
N PRO A 136 -15.17 -17.74 2.94
CA PRO A 136 -16.32 -16.89 3.28
C PRO A 136 -15.94 -15.63 4.08
N TYR A 137 -16.74 -14.57 3.96
CA TYR A 137 -16.55 -13.27 4.61
C TYR A 137 -17.41 -13.16 5.88
N PRO A 138 -16.84 -12.79 7.05
CA PRO A 138 -17.59 -12.56 8.26
C PRO A 138 -18.25 -11.16 8.22
N ILE A 139 -19.54 -11.10 7.94
CA ILE A 139 -20.28 -9.84 7.91
C ILE A 139 -21.21 -9.80 9.12
N PRO A 140 -21.12 -8.79 9.99
CA PRO A 140 -22.04 -8.64 11.13
C PRO A 140 -23.48 -8.38 10.66
N ASN A 141 -24.46 -8.62 11.52
CA ASN A 141 -25.88 -8.44 11.19
C ASN A 141 -26.25 -6.98 10.84
N ASN A 142 -25.47 -6.02 11.29
CA ASN A 142 -25.66 -4.60 11.04
C ASN A 142 -24.28 -3.99 10.75
N PRO A 143 -23.70 -4.25 9.59
CA PRO A 143 -22.36 -3.81 9.27
C PRO A 143 -22.31 -2.28 9.10
N GLN A 144 -21.21 -1.68 9.52
CA GLN A 144 -20.84 -0.34 9.08
C GLN A 144 -20.40 -0.45 7.63
N ILE A 145 -21.07 0.26 6.75
CA ILE A 145 -20.82 0.32 5.31
C ILE A 145 -20.48 1.75 4.96
N GLU A 146 -19.50 1.96 4.11
CA GLU A 146 -19.19 3.28 3.60
C GLU A 146 -20.40 3.90 2.90
N TYR A 147 -20.62 5.17 3.18
CA TYR A 147 -21.64 5.95 2.50
C TYR A 147 -21.06 6.59 1.23
N GLY A 148 -21.74 6.46 0.12
CA GLY A 148 -21.28 6.97 -1.18
C GLY A 148 -21.56 5.97 -2.29
N SER A 149 -20.67 5.92 -3.30
CA SER A 149 -20.79 5.01 -4.44
C SER A 149 -20.12 3.67 -4.23
N ASP A 150 -19.11 3.61 -3.37
CA ASP A 150 -18.18 2.48 -3.30
C ASP A 150 -18.60 1.42 -2.29
N HIS A 151 -19.45 1.79 -1.31
CA HIS A 151 -20.07 0.87 -0.36
C HIS A 151 -19.11 -0.13 0.28
N HIS A 152 -17.91 0.32 0.67
CA HIS A 152 -16.92 -0.56 1.27
C HIS A 152 -17.42 -1.17 2.59
N ILE A 153 -17.17 -2.47 2.77
CA ILE A 153 -17.27 -3.15 4.05
C ILE A 153 -15.87 -3.62 4.45
N LEU A 154 -15.34 -3.07 5.53
CA LEU A 154 -14.06 -3.48 6.11
C LEU A 154 -14.35 -4.22 7.42
N VAL A 155 -13.78 -5.42 7.59
CA VAL A 155 -14.00 -6.26 8.79
C VAL A 155 -12.67 -6.80 9.29
N LEU A 156 -12.29 -6.41 10.51
CA LEU A 156 -11.15 -6.97 11.23
C LEU A 156 -11.63 -8.09 12.18
N GLU A 157 -11.26 -9.33 11.89
CA GLU A 157 -11.43 -10.47 12.78
C GLU A 157 -10.22 -10.56 13.73
N THR A 158 -10.41 -10.23 15.01
CA THR A 158 -9.30 -10.06 15.96
C THR A 158 -8.71 -11.36 16.48
N ASP A 159 -9.44 -12.47 16.42
CA ASP A 159 -8.94 -13.77 16.91
C ASP A 159 -7.80 -14.32 16.05
N THR A 160 -7.77 -13.97 14.77
CA THR A 160 -6.78 -14.42 13.81
C THR A 160 -5.98 -13.24 13.20
N CYS A 161 -6.35 -12.00 13.53
CA CYS A 161 -5.86 -10.79 12.88
C CYS A 161 -5.98 -10.88 11.35
N THR A 162 -7.16 -11.27 10.88
CA THR A 162 -7.50 -11.34 9.46
C THR A 162 -8.41 -10.17 9.11
N LEU A 163 -8.04 -9.43 8.08
CA LEU A 163 -8.82 -8.33 7.53
C LEU A 163 -9.56 -8.81 6.28
N TYR A 164 -10.85 -8.52 6.22
CA TYR A 164 -11.72 -8.77 5.08
C TYR A 164 -12.21 -7.44 4.55
N GLU A 165 -12.08 -7.21 3.26
CA GLU A 165 -12.51 -5.98 2.61
C GLU A 165 -13.33 -6.31 1.38
N ILE A 166 -14.44 -5.61 1.18
CA ILE A 166 -15.39 -5.79 0.09
C ILE A 166 -15.66 -4.43 -0.54
N TYR A 167 -15.52 -4.33 -1.84
CA TYR A 167 -15.94 -3.19 -2.66
C TYR A 167 -17.36 -3.41 -3.20
N ASP A 168 -18.15 -2.33 -3.30
CA ASP A 168 -19.52 -2.28 -3.85
C ASP A 168 -20.44 -3.34 -3.23
N ALA A 169 -20.42 -3.39 -1.88
CA ALA A 169 -21.19 -4.38 -1.13
C ALA A 169 -22.68 -4.06 -1.13
N SER A 170 -23.50 -5.05 -1.43
CA SER A 170 -24.96 -4.95 -1.34
C SER A 170 -25.60 -6.24 -0.84
N PHE A 171 -26.78 -6.12 -0.20
CA PHE A 171 -27.52 -7.26 0.29
C PHE A 171 -28.90 -7.31 -0.34
N ASP A 172 -29.08 -8.24 -1.29
CA ASP A 172 -30.31 -8.38 -2.05
C ASP A 172 -30.86 -9.80 -1.96
N ASN A 173 -32.17 -9.92 -1.65
CA ASN A 173 -32.89 -11.20 -1.57
C ASN A 173 -32.20 -12.27 -0.69
N GLY A 174 -31.50 -11.85 0.36
CA GLY A 174 -30.79 -12.76 1.28
C GLY A 174 -29.38 -13.17 0.84
N ILE A 175 -28.84 -12.54 -0.21
CA ILE A 175 -27.52 -12.81 -0.77
C ILE A 175 -26.68 -11.53 -0.68
N TRP A 176 -25.46 -11.66 -0.20
CA TRP A 176 -24.46 -10.61 -0.30
C TRP A 176 -23.79 -10.62 -1.66
N ASN A 177 -23.70 -9.46 -2.28
CA ASN A 177 -22.98 -9.23 -3.53
C ASN A 177 -21.84 -8.25 -3.27
N GLY A 178 -20.85 -8.24 -4.14
CA GLY A 178 -19.76 -7.27 -4.11
C GLY A 178 -19.14 -7.05 -5.49
N GLY A 179 -18.48 -5.94 -5.70
CA GLY A 179 -17.65 -5.70 -6.87
C GLY A 179 -16.43 -6.62 -6.84
N SER A 180 -15.66 -6.54 -5.79
CA SER A 180 -14.48 -7.37 -5.50
C SER A 180 -14.32 -7.60 -4.00
N GLY A 181 -13.50 -8.58 -3.62
CA GLY A 181 -13.22 -8.89 -2.23
C GLY A 181 -11.79 -9.36 -1.99
N ALA A 182 -11.22 -8.92 -0.85
CA ALA A 182 -9.87 -9.25 -0.45
C ALA A 182 -9.82 -9.76 1.00
N ILE A 183 -8.94 -10.73 1.25
CA ILE A 183 -8.67 -11.30 2.59
C ILE A 183 -7.18 -11.17 2.87
N TRP A 184 -6.83 -10.50 3.97
CA TRP A 184 -5.47 -10.20 4.36
C TRP A 184 -5.12 -10.86 5.69
N ASP A 185 -4.01 -11.61 5.71
CA ASP A 185 -3.37 -11.99 6.97
C ASP A 185 -2.48 -10.83 7.43
N LEU A 186 -2.91 -10.11 8.46
CA LEU A 186 -2.18 -8.95 8.97
C LEU A 186 -0.84 -9.31 9.67
N ASN A 187 -0.55 -10.59 9.85
CA ASN A 187 0.74 -11.06 10.35
C ASN A 187 1.73 -11.37 9.20
N SER A 188 1.35 -11.14 7.94
CA SER A 188 2.11 -11.52 6.75
C SER A 188 2.40 -10.31 5.87
N ASN A 189 3.55 -10.32 5.19
CA ASN A 189 3.89 -9.35 4.14
C ASN A 189 3.46 -9.81 2.73
N ALA A 190 2.68 -10.87 2.60
CA ALA A 190 2.26 -11.37 1.30
C ALA A 190 1.39 -10.33 0.57
N LEU A 191 1.75 -10.04 -0.68
CA LEU A 191 0.91 -9.24 -1.57
C LEU A 191 -0.10 -10.14 -2.29
N ARG A 192 -1.15 -9.53 -2.82
CA ARG A 192 -2.11 -10.24 -3.68
C ARG A 192 -1.41 -10.77 -4.95
N PRO A 193 -2.01 -11.75 -5.65
CA PRO A 193 -1.53 -12.15 -6.97
C PRO A 193 -1.37 -10.94 -7.90
N GLU A 194 -0.39 -11.00 -8.78
CA GLU A 194 -0.19 -9.96 -9.80
C GLU A 194 -1.44 -9.85 -10.68
N THR A 195 -1.81 -8.64 -11.05
CA THR A 195 -3.02 -8.27 -11.80
C THR A 195 -4.34 -8.39 -11.03
N TRP A 196 -4.33 -8.75 -9.76
CA TRP A 196 -5.53 -8.78 -8.95
C TRP A 196 -5.80 -7.44 -8.28
N THR A 197 -7.04 -6.96 -8.45
CA THR A 197 -7.55 -5.85 -7.63
C THR A 197 -7.78 -6.30 -6.18
N SER A 198 -8.15 -5.38 -5.31
CA SER A 198 -8.67 -5.65 -3.97
C SER A 198 -10.04 -4.98 -3.81
N ALA A 199 -10.41 -4.56 -2.61
CA ALA A 199 -11.46 -3.58 -2.44
C ALA A 199 -11.01 -2.18 -2.89
N ASP A 200 -9.70 -1.99 -3.08
CA ASP A 200 -9.05 -0.80 -3.61
C ASP A 200 -8.47 -1.11 -5.00
N ALA A 201 -8.54 -0.17 -5.95
CA ALA A 201 -8.15 -0.42 -7.34
C ALA A 201 -6.68 -0.82 -7.49
N ALA A 202 -5.79 -0.35 -6.63
CA ALA A 202 -4.37 -0.72 -6.65
C ALA A 202 -4.07 -2.19 -6.29
N GLY A 203 -5.07 -2.96 -5.82
CA GLY A 203 -4.83 -4.27 -5.24
C GLY A 203 -4.13 -4.21 -3.89
N LEU A 204 -4.36 -3.13 -3.12
CA LEU A 204 -3.81 -2.85 -1.80
C LEU A 204 -4.93 -2.90 -0.73
N PRO A 205 -4.60 -3.07 0.56
CA PRO A 205 -5.58 -2.99 1.64
C PRO A 205 -5.93 -1.54 1.98
N ILE A 206 -7.17 -1.32 2.41
CA ILE A 206 -7.70 0.00 2.78
C ILE A 206 -7.46 0.30 4.26
N LEU A 207 -7.95 -0.55 5.18
CA LEU A 207 -7.95 -0.27 6.63
C LEU A 207 -6.57 0.08 7.22
N PRO A 208 -5.46 -0.59 6.86
CA PRO A 208 -4.14 -0.25 7.40
C PRO A 208 -3.62 1.13 7.01
N ALA A 209 -4.25 1.77 6.04
CA ALA A 209 -3.84 3.06 5.48
C ALA A 209 -4.80 4.21 5.80
N LEU A 210 -5.88 3.96 6.53
CA LEU A 210 -6.81 4.99 6.96
C LEU A 210 -6.23 5.80 8.13
N ALA A 211 -6.37 7.13 8.09
CA ALA A 211 -6.16 7.95 9.27
C ALA A 211 -7.24 7.62 10.31
N ARG A 212 -6.85 7.31 11.55
CA ARG A 212 -7.79 6.97 12.63
C ARG A 212 -7.63 7.89 13.82
N TYR A 213 -8.74 8.17 14.50
CA TYR A 213 -8.72 9.10 15.64
C TYR A 213 -7.98 8.54 16.87
N ASP A 214 -7.97 7.22 17.08
CA ASP A 214 -7.18 6.57 18.13
C ASP A 214 -5.67 6.83 17.98
N GLU A 215 -5.17 6.98 16.75
CA GLU A 215 -3.79 7.34 16.48
C GLU A 215 -3.50 8.81 16.80
N ILE A 216 -4.46 9.70 16.56
CA ILE A 216 -4.36 11.10 17.01
C ILE A 216 -4.23 11.17 18.53
N LEU A 217 -5.06 10.40 19.26
CA LEU A 217 -4.99 10.32 20.71
C LEU A 217 -3.66 9.74 21.20
N SER A 218 -3.07 8.81 20.47
CA SER A 218 -1.73 8.28 20.77
C SER A 218 -0.61 9.28 20.50
N GLY A 219 -0.88 10.32 19.70
CA GLY A 219 0.06 11.37 19.28
C GLY A 219 0.91 10.99 18.06
N GLU A 220 0.68 9.84 17.44
CA GLU A 220 1.48 9.33 16.34
C GLU A 220 0.70 8.41 15.40
N ILE A 221 0.83 8.64 14.08
CA ILE A 221 0.44 7.70 13.01
C ILE A 221 1.74 7.09 12.50
N LYS A 222 1.86 5.75 12.56
CA LYS A 222 3.08 4.99 12.22
C LYS A 222 3.01 4.28 10.87
N HIS A 223 2.23 4.79 9.95
CA HIS A 223 2.05 4.23 8.61
C HIS A 223 1.80 5.31 7.57
N ALA A 224 1.93 4.95 6.29
CA ALA A 224 1.51 5.79 5.18
C ALA A 224 -0.01 5.87 5.10
N LEU A 225 -0.53 7.01 4.66
CA LEU A 225 -1.96 7.20 4.44
C LEU A 225 -2.33 6.86 3.00
N ARG A 226 -3.57 6.40 2.79
CA ARG A 226 -4.17 6.21 1.47
C ARG A 226 -4.63 7.55 0.90
N PHE A 227 -4.42 7.76 -0.41
CA PHE A 227 -5.04 8.88 -1.11
C PHE A 227 -5.46 8.47 -2.52
N THR A 228 -6.29 9.30 -3.16
CA THR A 228 -6.84 9.11 -4.49
C THR A 228 -6.44 10.23 -5.45
N VAL A 229 -6.54 9.95 -6.75
CA VAL A 229 -6.43 10.91 -7.84
C VAL A 229 -7.41 10.55 -8.95
N GLU A 230 -7.77 11.50 -9.82
CA GLU A 230 -8.71 11.25 -10.93
C GLU A 230 -8.15 10.28 -11.97
N GLU A 231 -6.86 10.42 -12.31
CA GLU A 231 -6.23 9.61 -13.36
C GLU A 231 -4.98 8.90 -12.84
N THR A 232 -4.89 7.60 -13.14
CA THR A 232 -3.71 6.77 -12.90
C THR A 232 -3.33 5.99 -14.15
N ALA A 233 -2.05 5.64 -14.32
CA ALA A 233 -1.59 4.88 -15.47
C ALA A 233 -0.55 3.83 -15.09
N GLY A 234 -0.92 2.55 -15.23
CA GLY A 234 -0.07 1.44 -14.79
C GLY A 234 -0.03 1.27 -13.28
N TYR A 235 0.90 0.46 -12.81
CA TYR A 235 1.18 0.30 -11.37
C TYR A 235 2.66 0.04 -11.14
N ILE A 236 3.11 0.38 -9.93
CA ILE A 236 4.45 0.04 -9.42
C ILE A 236 4.30 -0.68 -8.07
N TRP A 237 5.34 -1.44 -7.69
CA TRP A 237 5.38 -2.05 -6.36
C TRP A 237 5.10 -0.99 -5.27
N PRO A 238 4.25 -1.32 -4.27
CA PRO A 238 3.66 -2.62 -3.94
C PRO A 238 2.29 -2.91 -4.59
N ALA A 239 1.74 -2.00 -5.39
CA ALA A 239 0.46 -2.24 -6.07
C ALA A 239 0.52 -3.47 -7.00
N ARG A 240 -0.65 -4.05 -7.26
CA ARG A 240 -0.80 -5.30 -8.02
C ARG A 240 -1.69 -5.15 -9.23
N HIS A 241 -2.43 -4.06 -9.32
CA HIS A 241 -3.45 -3.85 -10.34
C HIS A 241 -3.40 -2.42 -10.89
N LEU A 242 -3.91 -2.22 -12.08
CA LEU A 242 -4.01 -0.95 -12.82
C LEU A 242 -5.44 -0.73 -13.31
N THR A 243 -5.82 0.52 -13.49
CA THR A 243 -7.10 0.91 -14.11
C THR A 243 -6.94 1.37 -15.56
N SER A 244 -5.72 1.72 -15.97
CA SER A 244 -5.38 2.11 -17.34
C SER A 244 -3.94 1.74 -17.71
N ASP A 245 -3.65 1.67 -19.01
CA ASP A 245 -2.32 1.34 -19.53
C ASP A 245 -1.26 2.36 -19.06
N PRO A 246 0.00 1.94 -18.86
CA PRO A 246 1.08 2.82 -18.41
C PRO A 246 1.30 4.05 -19.32
N GLN A 247 1.49 5.21 -18.69
CA GLN A 247 1.86 6.49 -19.32
C GLN A 247 2.82 7.21 -18.37
N ASP A 248 3.97 7.65 -18.87
CA ASP A 248 5.05 8.16 -18.01
C ASP A 248 4.66 9.44 -17.23
N GLU A 249 3.81 10.29 -17.81
CA GLU A 249 3.40 11.55 -17.21
C GLU A 249 2.32 11.40 -16.14
N VAL A 250 1.62 10.27 -16.10
CA VAL A 250 0.51 10.00 -15.18
C VAL A 250 1.00 9.10 -14.04
N PRO A 251 0.67 9.38 -12.77
CA PRO A 251 1.15 8.57 -11.67
C PRO A 251 0.59 7.14 -11.71
N PRO A 252 1.43 6.12 -11.49
CA PRO A 252 0.98 4.74 -11.38
C PRO A 252 0.34 4.45 -10.02
N MET A 253 -0.58 3.48 -9.95
CA MET A 253 -1.02 2.90 -8.69
C MET A 253 0.18 2.42 -7.87
N GLY A 254 0.16 2.63 -6.55
CA GLY A 254 1.29 2.33 -5.66
C GLY A 254 2.35 3.43 -5.57
N ALA A 255 2.26 4.49 -6.38
CA ALA A 255 3.14 5.65 -6.24
C ALA A 255 3.04 6.25 -4.84
N ARG A 256 4.19 6.57 -4.24
CA ARG A 256 4.26 7.11 -2.88
C ARG A 256 4.75 8.54 -2.91
N PHE A 257 4.00 9.43 -2.28
CA PHE A 257 4.35 10.84 -2.13
C PHE A 257 4.62 11.14 -0.66
N ARG A 258 5.41 12.17 -0.39
CA ARG A 258 5.60 12.69 0.97
C ARG A 258 5.47 14.19 0.98
N LEU A 259 5.00 14.73 2.11
CA LEU A 259 5.09 16.16 2.40
C LEU A 259 6.56 16.57 2.47
N LYS A 260 6.95 17.61 1.77
CA LYS A 260 8.34 18.09 1.69
C LYS A 260 8.94 18.34 3.07
N ALA A 261 10.20 18.01 3.24
CA ALA A 261 10.89 18.08 4.54
C ALA A 261 10.91 19.48 5.14
N ASP A 262 11.01 20.51 4.30
CA ASP A 262 11.08 21.93 4.68
C ASP A 262 9.70 22.58 4.90
N TYR A 263 8.59 21.88 4.61
CA TYR A 263 7.26 22.40 4.90
C TYR A 263 7.08 22.61 6.42
N GLU A 264 6.74 23.84 6.84
CA GLU A 264 6.65 24.19 8.25
C GLU A 264 5.29 23.77 8.84
N ILE A 265 5.32 22.89 9.84
CA ILE A 265 4.10 22.33 10.45
C ILE A 265 3.81 22.88 11.85
N SER A 266 4.74 23.64 12.45
CA SER A 266 4.59 24.11 13.85
C SER A 266 3.45 25.09 14.06
N GLY A 267 2.93 25.68 12.99
CA GLY A 267 1.78 26.60 13.02
C GLY A 267 0.42 25.90 13.12
N PHE A 268 0.36 24.58 12.92
CA PHE A 268 -0.90 23.81 12.97
C PHE A 268 -1.22 23.35 14.40
N PRO A 269 -2.49 23.08 14.74
CA PRO A 269 -2.88 22.39 15.97
C PRO A 269 -2.15 21.06 16.16
N SER A 270 -1.96 20.64 17.42
CA SER A 270 -1.18 19.42 17.75
C SER A 270 -1.70 18.16 17.05
N GLU A 271 -3.00 18.01 16.95
CA GLU A 271 -3.67 16.89 16.29
C GLU A 271 -3.36 16.87 14.79
N MET A 272 -3.41 18.03 14.13
CA MET A 272 -3.09 18.15 12.71
C MET A 272 -1.60 17.93 12.46
N GLN A 273 -0.74 18.31 13.40
CA GLN A 273 0.69 17.99 13.30
C GLN A 273 0.96 16.47 13.34
N VAL A 274 0.09 15.65 13.97
CA VAL A 274 0.21 14.17 13.92
C VAL A 274 0.08 13.69 12.49
N ILE A 275 -0.97 14.13 11.77
CA ILE A 275 -1.19 13.78 10.36
C ILE A 275 -0.03 14.29 9.49
N LEU A 276 0.35 15.54 9.64
CA LEU A 276 1.43 16.15 8.86
C LEU A 276 2.79 15.46 9.08
N ARG A 277 3.08 15.04 10.32
CA ARG A 277 4.29 14.24 10.60
C ARG A 277 4.25 12.87 9.91
N ALA A 278 3.09 12.20 9.90
CA ALA A 278 2.94 10.95 9.17
C ALA A 278 3.18 11.16 7.67
N MET A 279 2.60 12.20 7.08
CA MET A 279 2.80 12.54 5.66
C MET A 279 4.27 12.84 5.34
N LYS A 280 5.04 13.41 6.26
CA LYS A 280 6.50 13.60 6.10
C LYS A 280 7.28 12.30 6.23
N THR A 281 6.93 11.49 7.24
CA THR A 281 7.73 10.34 7.66
C THR A 281 7.43 9.10 6.83
N TYR A 282 6.15 8.82 6.67
CA TYR A 282 5.63 7.64 5.98
C TYR A 282 5.02 7.98 4.62
N GLY A 283 4.62 9.23 4.39
CA GLY A 283 4.01 9.69 3.15
C GLY A 283 2.57 9.22 2.95
N ILE A 284 2.13 9.36 1.72
CA ILE A 284 0.82 8.93 1.22
C ILE A 284 1.00 8.01 0.02
N VAL A 285 0.15 6.99 -0.11
CA VAL A 285 0.20 5.98 -1.19
C VAL A 285 -1.02 6.12 -2.07
N LEU A 286 -0.80 6.21 -3.37
CA LEU A 286 -1.84 6.22 -4.38
C LEU A 286 -2.43 4.83 -4.53
N ALA A 287 -3.67 4.65 -4.09
CA ALA A 287 -4.29 3.34 -3.98
C ALA A 287 -5.58 3.19 -4.78
N ASP A 288 -6.20 4.30 -5.19
CA ASP A 288 -7.44 4.27 -5.98
C ASP A 288 -7.61 5.51 -6.88
N ASN A 289 -8.55 5.42 -7.82
CA ASN A 289 -9.08 6.58 -8.53
C ASN A 289 -10.20 7.23 -7.71
N GLY A 290 -10.24 8.55 -7.74
CA GLY A 290 -11.19 9.39 -7.02
C GLY A 290 -10.88 10.86 -7.27
N SER A 291 -11.27 11.74 -6.38
CA SER A 291 -10.86 13.15 -6.49
C SER A 291 -9.37 13.33 -6.20
N ASN A 292 -8.76 14.33 -6.84
CA ASN A 292 -7.33 14.62 -6.68
C ASN A 292 -7.01 15.02 -5.23
N TRP A 293 -5.94 14.46 -4.68
CA TRP A 293 -5.40 14.76 -3.35
C TRP A 293 -6.38 14.52 -2.18
N PHE A 294 -7.36 13.60 -2.35
CA PHE A 294 -8.25 13.20 -1.28
C PHE A 294 -7.59 12.11 -0.43
N VAL A 295 -7.38 12.40 0.85
CA VAL A 295 -6.76 11.50 1.83
C VAL A 295 -7.83 10.80 2.62
N SER A 296 -7.78 9.47 2.68
CA SER A 296 -8.82 8.66 3.33
C SER A 296 -8.56 8.45 4.83
N GLY A 297 -9.66 8.37 5.58
CA GLY A 297 -9.64 8.05 7.00
C GLY A 297 -10.95 7.42 7.47
N ALA A 298 -10.95 6.96 8.70
CA ALA A 298 -12.13 6.39 9.31
C ALA A 298 -13.00 7.49 9.97
N PRO A 299 -14.35 7.42 9.87
CA PRO A 299 -15.23 8.32 10.58
C PRO A 299 -15.10 8.12 12.10
N ASP A 300 -15.09 9.22 12.85
CA ASP A 300 -15.12 9.21 14.32
C ASP A 300 -15.83 10.47 14.83
N GLU A 301 -16.64 10.33 15.89
CA GLU A 301 -17.40 11.46 16.47
C GLU A 301 -16.51 12.54 17.13
N HIS A 302 -15.25 12.22 17.39
CA HIS A 302 -14.30 13.14 18.03
C HIS A 302 -13.50 13.97 17.02
N TRP A 303 -13.58 13.69 15.71
CA TRP A 303 -12.95 14.57 14.73
C TRP A 303 -13.54 15.98 14.82
N ASP A 304 -12.68 16.97 14.83
CA ASP A 304 -13.06 18.38 14.62
C ASP A 304 -12.90 18.70 13.13
N ASN A 305 -14.03 18.78 12.40
CA ASN A 305 -14.01 19.02 10.97
C ASN A 305 -13.40 20.38 10.61
N ASP A 306 -13.60 21.42 11.44
CA ASP A 306 -12.98 22.73 11.22
C ASP A 306 -11.44 22.65 11.33
N MET A 307 -10.91 21.79 12.23
CA MET A 307 -9.48 21.54 12.30
C MET A 307 -8.97 20.72 11.11
N LEU A 308 -9.71 19.73 10.64
CA LEU A 308 -9.34 18.97 9.44
C LEU A 308 -9.26 19.88 8.21
N HIS A 309 -10.19 20.82 8.05
CA HIS A 309 -10.18 21.83 6.97
C HIS A 309 -8.99 22.79 7.02
N LEU A 310 -8.27 22.89 8.13
CA LEU A 310 -6.99 23.62 8.12
C LEU A 310 -5.93 22.97 7.22
N LEU A 311 -6.07 21.68 6.92
CA LEU A 311 -5.18 20.95 6.02
C LEU A 311 -5.51 21.18 4.54
N ASP A 312 -6.64 21.79 4.19
CA ASP A 312 -6.98 22.15 2.80
C ASP A 312 -6.04 23.23 2.23
N VAL A 313 -5.20 23.84 3.07
CA VAL A 313 -4.13 24.75 2.63
C VAL A 313 -2.98 24.02 1.93
N LEU A 314 -2.82 22.71 2.17
CA LEU A 314 -1.85 21.90 1.45
C LEU A 314 -2.23 21.80 -0.02
N SER A 315 -1.23 21.71 -0.86
CA SER A 315 -1.41 21.53 -2.30
C SER A 315 -0.39 20.52 -2.86
N GLY A 316 -0.56 20.13 -4.11
CA GLY A 316 0.43 19.30 -4.78
C GLY A 316 1.85 19.90 -4.77
N ASP A 317 1.98 21.25 -4.73
CA ASP A 317 3.28 21.93 -4.61
C ASP A 317 4.04 21.58 -3.32
N ASP A 318 3.34 21.19 -2.27
CA ASP A 318 3.95 20.84 -0.97
C ASP A 318 4.46 19.40 -0.92
N PHE A 319 4.16 18.60 -1.95
CA PHE A 319 4.49 17.17 -1.99
C PHE A 319 5.51 16.85 -3.09
N GLU A 320 6.17 15.72 -2.91
CA GLU A 320 7.07 15.12 -3.88
C GLU A 320 6.91 13.60 -3.88
N ALA A 321 6.95 12.96 -5.06
CA ALA A 321 6.99 11.51 -5.16
C ALA A 321 8.37 10.98 -4.77
N VAL A 322 8.42 9.84 -4.09
CA VAL A 322 9.67 9.20 -3.65
C VAL A 322 9.93 7.89 -4.38
N ASP A 323 11.22 7.58 -4.58
CA ASP A 323 11.63 6.31 -5.18
C ASP A 323 11.61 5.19 -4.13
N THR A 324 10.53 4.41 -4.14
CA THR A 324 10.34 3.27 -3.23
C THR A 324 11.03 1.98 -3.70
N SER A 325 11.65 1.95 -4.87
CA SER A 325 12.36 0.76 -5.39
C SER A 325 13.48 0.28 -4.45
N LEU A 326 14.05 1.21 -3.69
CA LEU A 326 15.10 0.92 -2.70
C LEU A 326 14.58 0.15 -1.48
N LEU A 327 13.29 0.22 -1.18
CA LEU A 327 12.66 -0.50 -0.06
C LEU A 327 12.36 -1.96 -0.40
N MET A 328 12.09 -2.25 -1.66
CA MET A 328 11.61 -3.54 -2.11
C MET A 328 12.62 -4.66 -1.85
N VAL A 329 12.19 -5.73 -1.18
CA VAL A 329 12.94 -6.98 -1.00
C VAL A 329 12.58 -7.98 -2.09
N ASP A 330 11.28 -8.16 -2.35
CA ASP A 330 10.73 -9.08 -3.35
C ASP A 330 9.48 -8.48 -3.99
N LEU A 331 9.28 -8.71 -5.28
CA LEU A 331 8.14 -8.19 -6.05
C LEU A 331 6.78 -8.69 -5.53
N ASN A 332 6.74 -9.88 -4.91
CA ASN A 332 5.50 -10.50 -4.41
C ASN A 332 5.32 -10.34 -2.90
N SER A 333 6.16 -9.55 -2.27
CA SER A 333 6.10 -9.25 -0.84
C SER A 333 6.04 -7.74 -0.59
N GLY A 334 5.22 -7.34 0.38
CA GLY A 334 5.23 -6.00 0.94
C GLY A 334 6.34 -5.79 1.98
N GLU A 335 7.25 -6.77 2.16
CA GLU A 335 8.38 -6.65 3.05
C GLU A 335 9.38 -5.63 2.54
N THR A 336 9.89 -4.80 3.46
CA THR A 336 10.90 -3.77 3.19
C THR A 336 12.23 -4.09 3.87
N LYS A 337 13.32 -3.54 3.27
CA LYS A 337 14.70 -3.67 3.80
C LYS A 337 14.85 -2.93 5.12
#